data_62a35142b0dcdae9b2f02e6581f0e2dd
#
_entry.id   62a35142b0dcdae9b2f02e6581f0e2dd
#
_cell.length_a   1.000
_cell.length_b   1.000
_cell.length_c   1.000
_cell.angle_alpha   90.00
_cell.angle_beta   90.00
_cell.angle_gamma   90.00
#
_symmetry.space_group_name_H-M   'P 1'
#
loop_
_entity.id
_entity.type
_entity.pdbx_description
1 polymer ?
#
loop_
_entity_poly.entity_id
_entity_poly.type
_entity_poly.pdbx_seq_one_letter_code
_entity_poly.pdbx_strand_id
1 'polypeptide(L)'
;MNDLKEYTKQVAKKHGMDLLKSSMKIESMGLDFQVVFAKDTEGQDWVCRVPRRKDVFDKIKKEKEILDFISQHQSTFEVPMWKVATEDIIVYKKLQGVPAVKTNLETQEQAWVFDSELVPEAYLISLGKVLAALHALPLNKAIEASIPVQEAEDVRQTMKTRMHKIKESYDIHPLLWERWQSWVNNDSLWPKQSGLTHGDLFPGHTLVDLDYRVTGIIDWTEAASTDTSVDFTAIYLLFGEDALNKLLQSYQSAGGYVWPKMKEHIIERLATQAITIAEFAESSGMEEYRTMAQDMLQNKA
;
A
#
# COMPACT_ATOMS: atom_id res chain seq x y z
N MET A 1 -7.40 4.02 -26.90
CA MET A 1 -6.40 2.94 -26.75
C MET A 1 -5.19 3.07 -27.69
N ASN A 2 -5.37 3.28 -28.98
CA ASN A 2 -4.23 3.41 -29.93
C ASN A 2 -3.41 4.67 -29.68
N ASP A 3 -4.02 5.71 -29.15
CA ASP A 3 -3.44 7.01 -28.83
C ASP A 3 -2.49 6.93 -27.62
N LEU A 4 -2.87 6.19 -26.56
CA LEU A 4 -2.02 6.02 -25.37
C LEU A 4 -0.75 5.22 -25.66
N LYS A 5 -0.83 4.17 -26.50
CA LYS A 5 0.35 3.40 -26.93
C LYS A 5 1.33 4.26 -27.73
N GLU A 6 0.81 5.10 -28.64
CA GLU A 6 1.63 6.01 -29.40
C GLU A 6 2.27 7.08 -28.52
N TYR A 7 1.50 7.70 -27.63
CA TYR A 7 1.99 8.65 -26.65
C TYR A 7 3.10 8.04 -25.79
N THR A 8 2.84 6.86 -25.18
CA THR A 8 3.81 6.16 -24.33
C THR A 8 5.12 5.91 -25.09
N LYS A 9 5.04 5.42 -26.35
CA LYS A 9 6.22 5.20 -27.18
C LYS A 9 7.00 6.47 -27.44
N GLN A 10 6.33 7.56 -27.82
CA GLN A 10 6.97 8.83 -28.15
C GLN A 10 7.64 9.46 -26.92
N VAL A 11 6.95 9.45 -25.75
CA VAL A 11 7.52 10.01 -24.53
C VAL A 11 8.68 9.17 -24.02
N ALA A 12 8.56 7.83 -23.98
CA ALA A 12 9.65 6.94 -23.60
C ALA A 12 10.89 7.13 -24.50
N LYS A 13 10.69 7.32 -25.80
CA LYS A 13 11.79 7.56 -26.77
C LYS A 13 12.55 8.86 -26.48
N LYS A 14 11.90 9.95 -26.04
CA LYS A 14 12.57 11.19 -25.62
C LYS A 14 13.55 10.95 -24.46
N HIS A 15 13.32 9.90 -23.66
CA HIS A 15 14.18 9.50 -22.53
C HIS A 15 15.10 8.31 -22.87
N GLY A 16 15.35 8.05 -24.17
CA GLY A 16 16.27 7.01 -24.61
C GLY A 16 15.75 5.58 -24.50
N MET A 17 14.42 5.39 -24.39
CA MET A 17 13.77 4.08 -24.30
C MET A 17 13.08 3.73 -25.62
N ASP A 18 13.56 2.70 -26.32
CA ASP A 18 12.95 2.26 -27.58
C ASP A 18 11.99 1.08 -27.35
N LEU A 19 10.74 1.42 -27.06
CA LEU A 19 9.69 0.46 -26.74
C LEU A 19 8.93 -0.01 -27.99
N LEU A 20 8.70 -1.32 -28.09
CA LEU A 20 7.97 -1.94 -29.18
C LEU A 20 6.46 -1.78 -29.02
N LYS A 21 5.82 -0.93 -29.84
CA LYS A 21 4.37 -0.68 -29.80
C LYS A 21 3.54 -1.96 -29.96
N SER A 22 4.01 -2.94 -30.73
CA SER A 22 3.34 -4.23 -30.94
C SER A 22 3.25 -5.09 -29.67
N SER A 23 4.18 -4.88 -28.71
CA SER A 23 4.19 -5.60 -27.44
C SER A 23 3.31 -4.93 -26.35
N MET A 24 2.84 -3.70 -26.59
CA MET A 24 2.17 -2.92 -25.57
C MET A 24 0.80 -3.48 -25.19
N LYS A 25 0.63 -3.69 -23.88
CA LYS A 25 -0.65 -4.02 -23.23
C LYS A 25 -1.00 -2.92 -22.25
N ILE A 26 -2.23 -2.41 -22.31
CA ILE A 26 -2.74 -1.37 -21.42
C ILE A 26 -3.52 -2.07 -20.30
N GLU A 27 -3.19 -1.77 -19.06
CA GLU A 27 -4.04 -2.05 -17.90
C GLU A 27 -4.58 -0.71 -17.37
N SER A 28 -5.90 -0.54 -17.39
CA SER A 28 -6.55 0.70 -16.96
C SER A 28 -6.81 0.73 -15.45
N MET A 29 -6.16 -0.14 -14.70
CA MET A 29 -6.26 -0.22 -13.25
C MET A 29 -5.45 0.92 -12.61
N GLY A 30 -6.05 1.65 -11.69
CA GLY A 30 -5.42 2.74 -10.95
C GLY A 30 -6.09 4.10 -11.20
N LEU A 31 -6.29 4.86 -10.11
CA LEU A 31 -6.94 6.17 -10.13
C LEU A 31 -6.00 7.25 -10.67
N ASP A 32 -4.73 7.19 -10.34
CA ASP A 32 -3.74 8.23 -10.64
C ASP A 32 -2.96 7.98 -11.94
N PHE A 33 -2.79 6.72 -12.34
CA PHE A 33 -1.99 6.34 -13.49
C PHE A 33 -2.70 5.39 -14.45
N GLN A 34 -2.36 5.50 -15.75
CA GLN A 34 -2.59 4.44 -16.73
C GLN A 34 -1.32 3.61 -16.83
N VAL A 35 -1.44 2.29 -16.75
CA VAL A 35 -0.30 1.38 -16.80
C VAL A 35 -0.21 0.74 -18.19
N VAL A 36 0.98 0.82 -18.78
CA VAL A 36 1.31 0.18 -20.07
C VAL A 36 2.48 -0.76 -19.88
N PHE A 37 2.28 -2.05 -20.07
CA PHE A 37 3.36 -3.02 -20.17
C PHE A 37 3.92 -3.00 -21.60
N ALA A 38 5.23 -3.03 -21.75
CA ALA A 38 5.90 -3.01 -23.05
C ALA A 38 7.20 -3.82 -23.01
N LYS A 39 7.67 -4.26 -24.18
CA LYS A 39 9.03 -4.77 -24.36
C LYS A 39 9.86 -3.74 -25.12
N ASP A 40 11.15 -3.67 -24.81
CA ASP A 40 12.11 -2.97 -25.66
C ASP A 40 12.61 -3.86 -26.81
N THR A 41 13.54 -3.32 -27.60
CA THR A 41 14.13 -4.03 -28.74
C THR A 41 15.05 -5.19 -28.33
N GLU A 42 15.48 -5.24 -27.07
CA GLU A 42 16.29 -6.32 -26.48
C GLU A 42 15.42 -7.41 -25.83
N GLY A 43 14.09 -7.21 -25.82
CA GLY A 43 13.12 -8.16 -25.26
C GLY A 43 12.89 -7.99 -23.75
N GLN A 44 13.49 -6.97 -23.10
CA GLN A 44 13.25 -6.67 -21.69
C GLN A 44 11.84 -6.16 -21.48
N ASP A 45 11.15 -6.67 -20.44
CA ASP A 45 9.84 -6.21 -20.03
C ASP A 45 9.92 -4.92 -19.19
N TRP A 46 9.09 -3.94 -19.54
CA TRP A 46 8.98 -2.63 -18.90
C TRP A 46 7.57 -2.34 -18.46
N VAL A 47 7.44 -1.59 -17.38
CA VAL A 47 6.21 -0.97 -16.90
C VAL A 47 6.32 0.53 -17.10
N CYS A 48 5.33 1.09 -17.79
CA CYS A 48 5.18 2.52 -17.99
C CYS A 48 3.92 3.00 -17.25
N ARG A 49 4.07 3.90 -16.29
CA ARG A 49 2.96 4.57 -15.60
C ARG A 49 2.81 5.97 -16.20
N VAL A 50 1.67 6.23 -16.85
CA VAL A 50 1.33 7.54 -17.44
C VAL A 50 0.35 8.24 -16.52
N PRO A 51 0.69 9.41 -15.96
CA PRO A 51 -0.20 10.13 -15.06
C PRO A 51 -1.52 10.51 -15.76
N ARG A 52 -2.64 10.37 -15.04
CA ARG A 52 -3.97 10.80 -15.53
C ARG A 52 -4.22 12.28 -15.29
N ARG A 53 -3.51 12.88 -14.32
CA ARG A 53 -3.70 14.27 -13.87
C ARG A 53 -2.34 14.88 -13.53
N LYS A 54 -2.26 16.21 -13.60
CA LYS A 54 -1.01 16.96 -13.32
C LYS A 54 -0.68 17.05 -11.82
N ASP A 55 -1.68 16.94 -10.95
CA ASP A 55 -1.52 17.03 -9.49
C ASP A 55 -0.82 15.81 -8.88
N VAL A 56 -0.55 14.76 -9.67
CA VAL A 56 0.14 13.54 -9.22
C VAL A 56 1.67 13.75 -9.10
N PHE A 57 2.21 14.85 -9.61
CA PHE A 57 3.68 15.06 -9.70
C PHE A 57 4.37 15.07 -8.34
N ASP A 58 3.80 15.74 -7.33
CA ASP A 58 4.38 15.77 -5.98
C ASP A 58 4.42 14.37 -5.35
N LYS A 59 3.41 13.54 -5.64
CA LYS A 59 3.39 12.13 -5.22
C LYS A 59 4.49 11.31 -5.89
N ILE A 60 4.73 11.53 -7.20
CA ILE A 60 5.80 10.87 -7.96
C ILE A 60 7.16 11.12 -7.31
N LYS A 61 7.46 12.36 -6.97
CA LYS A 61 8.74 12.72 -6.34
C LYS A 61 8.92 11.99 -5.00
N LYS A 62 7.90 12.05 -4.15
CA LYS A 62 7.92 11.38 -2.84
C LYS A 62 8.08 9.85 -2.98
N GLU A 63 7.30 9.21 -3.86
CA GLU A 63 7.40 7.77 -4.12
C GLU A 63 8.81 7.39 -4.62
N LYS A 64 9.40 8.20 -5.50
CA LYS A 64 10.78 7.99 -5.99
C LYS A 64 11.81 8.01 -4.86
N GLU A 65 11.75 8.99 -3.98
CA GLU A 65 12.66 9.11 -2.83
C GLU A 65 12.55 7.90 -1.90
N ILE A 66 11.33 7.41 -1.64
CA ILE A 66 11.07 6.21 -0.84
C ILE A 66 11.63 4.95 -1.52
N LEU A 67 11.38 4.76 -2.81
CA LEU A 67 11.88 3.61 -3.55
C LEU A 67 13.40 3.58 -3.62
N ASP A 68 14.05 4.71 -3.85
CA ASP A 68 15.51 4.83 -3.84
C ASP A 68 16.06 4.48 -2.46
N PHE A 69 15.44 4.97 -1.39
CA PHE A 69 15.82 4.65 -0.02
C PHE A 69 15.70 3.14 0.27
N ILE A 70 14.55 2.52 -0.03
CA ILE A 70 14.32 1.10 0.20
C ILE A 70 15.35 0.26 -0.54
N SER A 71 15.58 0.55 -1.83
CA SER A 71 16.50 -0.22 -2.67
C SER A 71 17.96 -0.16 -2.21
N GLN A 72 18.36 0.92 -1.53
CA GLN A 72 19.71 1.09 -0.99
C GLN A 72 19.93 0.38 0.34
N HIS A 73 18.86 0.08 1.08
CA HIS A 73 18.97 -0.40 2.46
C HIS A 73 18.46 -1.82 2.69
N GLN A 74 17.86 -2.47 1.68
CA GLN A 74 17.43 -3.86 1.77
C GLN A 74 17.50 -4.57 0.41
N SER A 75 17.59 -5.91 0.44
CA SER A 75 17.62 -6.79 -0.74
C SER A 75 16.74 -8.04 -0.59
N THR A 76 15.86 -8.05 0.39
CA THR A 76 15.00 -9.20 0.71
C THR A 76 13.87 -9.36 -0.31
N PHE A 77 13.41 -8.25 -0.89
CA PHE A 77 12.32 -8.21 -1.88
C PHE A 77 12.59 -7.13 -2.93
N GLU A 78 11.97 -7.27 -4.10
CA GLU A 78 12.09 -6.30 -5.17
C GLU A 78 11.14 -5.11 -4.99
N VAL A 79 11.60 -3.92 -5.39
CA VAL A 79 10.79 -2.70 -5.51
C VAL A 79 10.99 -2.08 -6.89
N PRO A 80 10.03 -1.29 -7.42
CA PRO A 80 10.18 -0.62 -8.71
C PRO A 80 11.38 0.33 -8.73
N MET A 81 12.42 -0.01 -9.51
CA MET A 81 13.58 0.87 -9.72
C MET A 81 13.35 1.74 -10.95
N TRP A 82 12.98 3.00 -10.75
CA TRP A 82 12.59 3.89 -11.83
C TRP A 82 13.76 4.36 -12.66
N LYS A 83 13.80 3.95 -13.92
CA LYS A 83 14.78 4.40 -14.93
C LYS A 83 14.42 5.79 -15.47
N VAL A 84 13.13 6.06 -15.62
CA VAL A 84 12.58 7.36 -16.01
C VAL A 84 11.54 7.76 -14.97
N ALA A 85 11.61 9.00 -14.50
CA ALA A 85 10.65 9.59 -13.56
C ALA A 85 10.43 11.06 -13.95
N THR A 86 9.35 11.33 -14.64
CA THR A 86 8.99 12.68 -15.13
C THR A 86 7.49 12.92 -14.92
N GLU A 87 7.06 14.16 -15.14
CA GLU A 87 5.64 14.53 -15.12
C GLU A 87 4.81 13.79 -16.18
N ASP A 88 5.45 13.35 -17.26
CA ASP A 88 4.78 12.71 -18.38
C ASP A 88 4.74 11.19 -18.27
N ILE A 89 5.76 10.58 -17.65
CA ILE A 89 5.91 9.12 -17.61
C ILE A 89 6.90 8.66 -16.53
N ILE A 90 6.56 7.55 -15.90
CA ILE A 90 7.45 6.75 -15.08
C ILE A 90 7.72 5.44 -15.81
N VAL A 91 9.00 5.03 -15.93
CA VAL A 91 9.38 3.76 -16.57
C VAL A 91 10.34 2.98 -15.69
N TYR A 92 10.02 1.72 -15.43
CA TYR A 92 10.88 0.79 -14.68
C TYR A 92 10.79 -0.62 -15.25
N LYS A 93 11.81 -1.44 -14.98
CA LYS A 93 11.80 -2.86 -15.36
C LYS A 93 10.67 -3.58 -14.63
N LYS A 94 9.91 -4.38 -15.36
CA LYS A 94 8.89 -5.22 -14.75
C LYS A 94 9.55 -6.15 -13.72
N LEU A 95 9.04 -6.12 -12.49
CA LEU A 95 9.50 -7.00 -11.42
C LEU A 95 9.11 -8.46 -11.67
N GLN A 96 9.80 -9.37 -10.99
CA GLN A 96 9.50 -10.79 -11.06
C GLN A 96 8.19 -11.13 -10.32
N GLY A 97 7.49 -12.14 -10.81
CA GLY A 97 6.22 -12.57 -10.22
C GLY A 97 4.99 -11.88 -10.82
N VAL A 98 3.86 -12.15 -10.19
CA VAL A 98 2.55 -11.59 -10.55
C VAL A 98 1.81 -11.13 -9.28
N PRO A 99 0.94 -10.12 -9.36
CA PRO A 99 0.11 -9.75 -8.21
C PRO A 99 -0.67 -10.94 -7.67
N ALA A 100 -0.71 -11.12 -6.34
CA ALA A 100 -1.42 -12.23 -5.70
C ALA A 100 -2.94 -12.18 -5.96
N VAL A 101 -3.48 -10.98 -6.20
CA VAL A 101 -4.85 -10.77 -6.69
C VAL A 101 -4.87 -9.63 -7.71
N LYS A 102 -5.74 -9.76 -8.70
CA LYS A 102 -6.10 -8.67 -9.63
C LYS A 102 -7.59 -8.42 -9.54
N THR A 103 -7.98 -7.15 -9.38
CA THR A 103 -9.38 -6.75 -9.39
C THR A 103 -9.73 -6.11 -10.73
N ASN A 104 -10.75 -6.61 -11.40
CA ASN A 104 -11.32 -5.94 -12.56
C ASN A 104 -12.21 -4.79 -12.08
N LEU A 105 -11.83 -3.54 -12.37
CA LEU A 105 -12.57 -2.37 -11.89
C LEU A 105 -13.97 -2.21 -12.51
N GLU A 106 -14.20 -2.78 -13.70
CA GLU A 106 -15.51 -2.71 -14.36
C GLU A 106 -16.50 -3.72 -13.78
N THR A 107 -16.03 -4.97 -13.55
CA THR A 107 -16.89 -6.07 -13.06
C THR A 107 -16.78 -6.28 -11.55
N GLN A 108 -15.79 -5.66 -10.88
CA GLN A 108 -15.42 -5.87 -9.47
C GLN A 108 -15.00 -7.31 -9.15
N GLU A 109 -14.78 -8.13 -10.18
CA GLU A 109 -14.32 -9.50 -10.02
C GLU A 109 -12.85 -9.54 -9.62
N GLN A 110 -12.53 -10.41 -8.66
CA GLN A 110 -11.17 -10.66 -8.20
C GLN A 110 -10.64 -11.96 -8.79
N ALA A 111 -9.48 -11.87 -9.47
CA ALA A 111 -8.73 -13.02 -9.97
C ALA A 111 -7.54 -13.28 -9.05
N TRP A 112 -7.66 -14.27 -8.18
CA TRP A 112 -6.62 -14.72 -7.27
C TRP A 112 -5.69 -15.73 -7.96
N VAL A 113 -4.41 -15.72 -7.61
CA VAL A 113 -3.45 -16.74 -8.08
C VAL A 113 -3.46 -18.00 -7.23
N PHE A 114 -4.12 -17.96 -6.08
CA PHE A 114 -4.36 -19.06 -5.16
C PHE A 114 -5.81 -19.02 -4.64
N ASP A 115 -6.23 -20.07 -3.95
CA ASP A 115 -7.53 -20.10 -3.29
C ASP A 115 -7.57 -19.09 -2.14
N SER A 116 -8.41 -18.08 -2.24
CA SER A 116 -8.53 -17.02 -1.21
C SER A 116 -9.13 -17.51 0.10
N GLU A 117 -9.85 -18.64 0.11
CA GLU A 117 -10.36 -19.27 1.33
C GLU A 117 -9.27 -20.11 2.03
N LEU A 118 -8.22 -20.50 1.29
CA LEU A 118 -7.09 -21.29 1.79
C LEU A 118 -5.76 -20.61 1.45
N VAL A 119 -5.50 -19.47 2.10
CA VAL A 119 -4.27 -18.72 1.84
C VAL A 119 -3.01 -19.57 2.06
N PRO A 120 -2.07 -19.64 1.09
CA PRO A 120 -0.88 -20.45 1.21
C PRO A 120 0.03 -20.03 2.37
N GLU A 121 0.51 -20.98 3.13
CA GLU A 121 1.46 -20.72 4.22
C GLU A 121 2.75 -20.07 3.69
N ALA A 122 3.21 -20.46 2.50
CA ALA A 122 4.37 -19.86 1.84
C ALA A 122 4.20 -18.35 1.59
N TYR A 123 2.97 -17.91 1.25
CA TYR A 123 2.65 -16.49 1.11
C TYR A 123 2.81 -15.76 2.45
N LEU A 124 2.18 -16.25 3.52
CA LEU A 124 2.22 -15.61 4.84
C LEU A 124 3.64 -15.60 5.43
N ILE A 125 4.39 -16.69 5.28
CA ILE A 125 5.78 -16.77 5.76
C ILE A 125 6.69 -15.79 5.02
N SER A 126 6.60 -15.73 3.69
CA SER A 126 7.43 -14.82 2.90
C SER A 126 7.04 -13.36 3.12
N LEU A 127 5.73 -13.06 3.21
CA LEU A 127 5.24 -11.73 3.54
C LEU A 127 5.75 -11.25 4.91
N GLY A 128 5.74 -12.11 5.93
CA GLY A 128 6.28 -11.78 7.25
C GLY A 128 7.76 -11.39 7.21
N LYS A 129 8.58 -12.12 6.42
CA LYS A 129 9.99 -11.78 6.20
C LYS A 129 10.17 -10.45 5.48
N VAL A 130 9.37 -10.20 4.46
CA VAL A 130 9.38 -8.95 3.69
C VAL A 130 9.02 -7.76 4.58
N LEU A 131 7.95 -7.88 5.38
CA LEU A 131 7.55 -6.83 6.33
C LEU A 131 8.62 -6.60 7.41
N ALA A 132 9.25 -7.65 7.92
CA ALA A 132 10.33 -7.50 8.91
C ALA A 132 11.51 -6.72 8.31
N ALA A 133 11.89 -7.00 7.06
CA ALA A 133 12.95 -6.28 6.37
C ALA A 133 12.57 -4.81 6.09
N LEU A 134 11.32 -4.54 5.72
CA LEU A 134 10.82 -3.19 5.48
C LEU A 134 10.79 -2.36 6.77
N HIS A 135 10.16 -2.88 7.81
CA HIS A 135 9.96 -2.16 9.06
C HIS A 135 11.25 -1.97 9.87
N ALA A 136 12.29 -2.77 9.60
CA ALA A 136 13.61 -2.64 10.23
C ALA A 136 14.52 -1.60 9.54
N LEU A 137 14.05 -0.94 8.48
CA LEU A 137 14.84 0.08 7.81
C LEU A 137 15.20 1.24 8.75
N PRO A 138 16.44 1.77 8.69
CA PRO A 138 16.94 2.72 9.67
C PRO A 138 16.27 4.08 9.54
N LEU A 139 15.41 4.46 10.50
CA LEU A 139 14.62 5.69 10.49
C LEU A 139 15.49 6.96 10.47
N ASN A 140 16.66 6.95 11.11
CA ASN A 140 17.59 8.06 11.04
C ASN A 140 18.06 8.32 9.59
N LYS A 141 18.26 7.27 8.80
CA LYS A 141 18.58 7.37 7.38
C LYS A 141 17.38 7.79 6.55
N ALA A 142 16.18 7.39 6.93
CA ALA A 142 14.94 7.86 6.30
C ALA A 142 14.80 9.39 6.46
N ILE A 143 15.08 9.93 7.65
CA ILE A 143 15.09 11.38 7.91
C ILE A 143 16.15 12.08 7.03
N GLU A 144 17.37 11.54 6.93
CA GLU A 144 18.42 12.06 6.06
C GLU A 144 17.98 12.10 4.57
N ALA A 145 17.16 11.13 4.16
CA ALA A 145 16.57 11.04 2.82
C ALA A 145 15.29 11.88 2.65
N SER A 146 14.95 12.75 3.61
CA SER A 146 13.74 13.60 3.63
C SER A 146 12.42 12.82 3.65
N ILE A 147 12.45 11.56 4.06
CA ILE A 147 11.23 10.76 4.26
C ILE A 147 10.62 11.18 5.62
N PRO A 148 9.36 11.62 5.66
CA PRO A 148 8.71 11.99 6.90
C PRO A 148 8.66 10.82 7.88
N VAL A 149 9.12 11.06 9.11
CA VAL A 149 9.06 10.09 10.21
C VAL A 149 8.10 10.61 11.26
N GLN A 150 7.11 9.81 11.57
CA GLN A 150 6.17 10.06 12.65
C GLN A 150 6.49 9.13 13.82
N GLU A 151 6.77 9.71 14.99
CA GLU A 151 7.01 8.93 16.20
C GLU A 151 5.72 8.23 16.66
N ALA A 152 5.85 7.11 17.36
CA ALA A 152 4.71 6.28 17.74
C ALA A 152 3.63 7.03 18.56
N GLU A 153 4.05 7.94 19.46
CA GLU A 153 3.09 8.77 20.21
C GLU A 153 2.39 9.82 19.34
N ASP A 154 3.09 10.37 18.34
CA ASP A 154 2.49 11.33 17.39
C ASP A 154 1.44 10.66 16.52
N VAL A 155 1.64 9.39 16.12
CA VAL A 155 0.63 8.60 15.41
C VAL A 155 -0.65 8.51 16.20
N ARG A 156 -0.54 8.21 17.50
CA ARG A 156 -1.68 8.11 18.41
C ARG A 156 -2.40 9.45 18.58
N GLN A 157 -1.67 10.55 18.77
CA GLN A 157 -2.26 11.89 18.87
C GLN A 157 -2.93 12.33 17.57
N THR A 158 -2.31 12.03 16.43
CA THR A 158 -2.92 12.26 15.11
C THR A 158 -4.24 11.52 14.98
N MET A 159 -4.30 10.24 15.41
CA MET A 159 -5.54 9.46 15.36
C MET A 159 -6.64 10.06 16.24
N LYS A 160 -6.30 10.54 17.46
CA LYS A 160 -7.26 11.27 18.32
C LYS A 160 -7.83 12.49 17.60
N THR A 161 -6.97 13.28 16.99
CA THR A 161 -7.35 14.50 16.26
C THR A 161 -8.28 14.15 15.08
N ARG A 162 -7.94 13.14 14.29
CA ARG A 162 -8.77 12.64 13.16
C ARG A 162 -10.16 12.21 13.63
N MET A 163 -10.24 11.41 14.71
CA MET A 163 -11.51 10.97 15.28
C MET A 163 -12.40 12.16 15.68
N HIS A 164 -11.85 13.15 16.35
CA HIS A 164 -12.61 14.34 16.76
C HIS A 164 -13.07 15.16 15.55
N LYS A 165 -12.20 15.35 14.55
CA LYS A 165 -12.54 16.09 13.33
C LYS A 165 -13.71 15.43 12.58
N ILE A 166 -13.68 14.10 12.43
CA ILE A 166 -14.77 13.38 11.76
C ILE A 166 -16.08 13.49 12.55
N LYS A 167 -16.01 13.48 13.88
CA LYS A 167 -17.18 13.68 14.74
C LYS A 167 -17.85 15.04 14.59
N GLU A 168 -17.13 16.06 14.12
CA GLU A 168 -17.69 17.38 13.82
C GLU A 168 -18.55 17.39 12.55
N SER A 169 -18.24 16.49 11.59
CA SER A 169 -18.87 16.45 10.26
C SER A 169 -19.87 15.29 10.08
N TYR A 170 -19.76 14.26 10.92
CA TYR A 170 -20.54 13.03 10.80
C TYR A 170 -21.13 12.58 12.14
N ASP A 171 -22.32 11.98 12.08
CA ASP A 171 -22.87 11.26 13.22
C ASP A 171 -22.18 9.90 13.36
N ILE A 172 -21.63 9.63 14.54
CA ILE A 172 -20.95 8.37 14.86
C ILE A 172 -21.76 7.60 15.88
N HIS A 173 -21.99 6.31 15.61
CA HIS A 173 -22.71 5.44 16.54
C HIS A 173 -22.04 5.46 17.92
N PRO A 174 -22.76 5.64 19.04
CA PRO A 174 -22.16 5.77 20.37
C PRO A 174 -21.21 4.64 20.76
N LEU A 175 -21.58 3.37 20.45
CA LEU A 175 -20.71 2.21 20.74
C LEU A 175 -19.41 2.24 19.94
N LEU A 176 -19.45 2.66 18.67
CA LEU A 176 -18.24 2.81 17.85
C LEU A 176 -17.35 3.91 18.42
N TRP A 177 -17.92 5.02 18.82
CA TRP A 177 -17.17 6.10 19.48
C TRP A 177 -16.52 5.65 20.78
N GLU A 178 -17.24 4.95 21.67
CA GLU A 178 -16.71 4.39 22.90
C GLU A 178 -15.58 3.39 22.67
N ARG A 179 -15.73 2.53 21.66
CA ARG A 179 -14.68 1.59 21.21
C ARG A 179 -13.42 2.35 20.80
N TRP A 180 -13.54 3.37 19.94
CA TRP A 180 -12.41 4.20 19.52
C TRP A 180 -11.74 4.91 20.67
N GLN A 181 -12.52 5.48 21.61
CA GLN A 181 -11.97 6.15 22.79
C GLN A 181 -11.26 5.17 23.72
N SER A 182 -11.80 3.97 23.90
CA SER A 182 -11.17 2.91 24.70
C SER A 182 -9.82 2.50 24.09
N TRP A 183 -9.78 2.31 22.75
CA TRP A 183 -8.56 1.96 22.04
C TRP A 183 -7.51 3.07 22.12
N VAL A 184 -7.88 4.29 21.72
CA VAL A 184 -6.92 5.39 21.60
C VAL A 184 -6.40 5.87 22.96
N ASN A 185 -7.09 5.59 24.07
CA ASN A 185 -6.66 5.93 25.44
C ASN A 185 -5.95 4.77 26.16
N ASN A 186 -5.84 3.60 25.57
CA ASN A 186 -5.17 2.45 26.18
C ASN A 186 -3.72 2.33 25.70
N ASP A 187 -2.76 2.80 26.51
CA ASP A 187 -1.33 2.78 26.21
C ASP A 187 -0.78 1.40 25.87
N SER A 188 -1.34 0.33 26.45
CA SER A 188 -0.85 -1.02 26.23
C SER A 188 -1.12 -1.55 24.80
N LEU A 189 -2.07 -0.95 24.10
CA LEU A 189 -2.41 -1.32 22.72
C LEU A 189 -1.45 -0.71 21.70
N TRP A 190 -0.83 0.44 22.01
CA TRP A 190 -0.05 1.19 21.03
C TRP A 190 1.41 0.77 20.98
N PRO A 191 2.02 0.76 19.76
CA PRO A 191 3.45 0.51 19.61
C PRO A 191 4.28 1.56 20.32
N LYS A 192 5.51 1.18 20.70
CA LYS A 192 6.52 2.11 21.22
C LYS A 192 7.57 2.49 20.20
N GLN A 193 7.46 1.95 18.98
CA GLN A 193 8.36 2.17 17.86
C GLN A 193 7.56 2.36 16.58
N SER A 194 8.04 3.27 15.74
CA SER A 194 7.59 3.42 14.35
C SER A 194 8.52 2.64 13.42
N GLY A 195 8.07 2.38 12.19
CA GLY A 195 8.86 1.80 11.12
C GLY A 195 8.42 2.34 9.77
N LEU A 196 9.24 2.15 8.73
CA LEU A 196 8.80 2.46 7.38
C LEU A 196 7.75 1.44 6.95
N THR A 197 6.56 1.91 6.62
CA THR A 197 5.43 1.09 6.20
C THR A 197 5.14 1.27 4.71
N HIS A 198 4.49 0.30 4.10
CA HIS A 198 3.90 0.44 2.78
C HIS A 198 2.67 1.37 2.82
N GLY A 199 1.86 1.27 3.86
CA GLY A 199 0.70 2.13 4.12
C GLY A 199 -0.59 1.69 3.41
N ASP A 200 -0.50 0.98 2.28
CA ASP A 200 -1.62 0.42 1.51
C ASP A 200 -1.32 -1.02 1.08
N LEU A 201 -0.84 -1.84 2.02
CA LEU A 201 -0.44 -3.21 1.71
C LEU A 201 -1.64 -4.16 1.68
N PHE A 202 -1.94 -4.68 0.50
CA PHE A 202 -2.91 -5.77 0.30
C PHE A 202 -2.39 -6.74 -0.79
N PRO A 203 -2.98 -7.93 -0.98
CA PRO A 203 -2.47 -8.93 -1.92
C PRO A 203 -2.27 -8.45 -3.36
N GLY A 204 -3.01 -7.44 -3.81
CA GLY A 204 -2.84 -6.83 -5.14
C GLY A 204 -1.53 -6.06 -5.32
N HIS A 205 -0.92 -5.60 -4.23
CA HIS A 205 0.36 -4.90 -4.24
C HIS A 205 1.56 -5.82 -3.94
N THR A 206 1.32 -7.10 -3.62
CA THR A 206 2.37 -8.11 -3.45
C THR A 206 2.54 -8.95 -4.72
N LEU A 207 3.77 -9.07 -5.21
CA LEU A 207 4.11 -9.96 -6.31
C LEU A 207 4.55 -11.31 -5.76
N VAL A 208 4.04 -12.38 -6.35
CA VAL A 208 4.36 -13.75 -5.93
C VAL A 208 4.94 -14.58 -7.07
N ASP A 209 5.80 -15.53 -6.72
CA ASP A 209 6.31 -16.55 -7.62
C ASP A 209 5.34 -17.73 -7.79
N LEU A 210 5.77 -18.79 -8.51
CA LEU A 210 4.98 -20.00 -8.72
C LEU A 210 4.73 -20.81 -7.45
N ASP A 211 5.54 -20.61 -6.41
CA ASP A 211 5.38 -21.24 -5.09
C ASP A 211 4.61 -20.33 -4.11
N TYR A 212 3.96 -19.28 -4.62
CA TYR A 212 3.22 -18.27 -3.85
C TYR A 212 4.07 -17.48 -2.84
N ARG A 213 5.41 -17.42 -3.02
CA ARG A 213 6.26 -16.60 -2.17
C ARG A 213 6.29 -15.17 -2.66
N VAL A 214 6.21 -14.22 -1.74
CA VAL A 214 6.33 -12.79 -2.06
C VAL A 214 7.76 -12.49 -2.52
N THR A 215 7.88 -11.99 -3.76
CA THR A 215 9.14 -11.61 -4.40
C THR A 215 9.35 -10.11 -4.47
N GLY A 216 8.26 -9.33 -4.47
CA GLY A 216 8.32 -7.88 -4.60
C GLY A 216 7.04 -7.20 -4.15
N ILE A 217 7.15 -5.90 -3.94
CA ILE A 217 6.01 -5.03 -3.58
C ILE A 217 5.97 -3.83 -4.53
N ILE A 218 4.76 -3.46 -4.95
CA ILE A 218 4.48 -2.33 -5.86
C ILE A 218 3.51 -1.35 -5.22
N ASP A 219 3.41 -0.15 -5.80
CA ASP A 219 2.51 0.94 -5.39
C ASP A 219 2.83 1.54 -4.01
N TRP A 220 3.90 2.30 -3.96
CA TRP A 220 4.46 2.90 -2.74
C TRP A 220 3.97 4.33 -2.45
N THR A 221 2.88 4.75 -3.10
CA THR A 221 2.34 6.12 -3.00
C THR A 221 1.98 6.53 -1.57
N GLU A 222 1.50 5.57 -0.75
CA GLU A 222 1.07 5.80 0.64
C GLU A 222 2.14 5.47 1.68
N ALA A 223 3.36 5.10 1.23
CA ALA A 223 4.44 4.73 2.14
C ALA A 223 4.86 5.89 3.05
N ALA A 224 5.05 5.57 4.32
CA ALA A 224 5.43 6.52 5.36
C ALA A 224 6.10 5.80 6.53
N SER A 225 6.89 6.52 7.30
CA SER A 225 7.36 5.98 8.58
C SER A 225 6.33 6.29 9.67
N THR A 226 5.66 5.23 10.15
CA THR A 226 4.54 5.34 11.10
C THR A 226 4.35 4.01 11.87
N ASP A 227 3.16 3.78 12.38
CA ASP A 227 2.75 2.55 13.05
C ASP A 227 2.70 1.36 12.07
N THR A 228 3.60 0.40 12.28
CA THR A 228 3.77 -0.76 11.40
C THR A 228 2.55 -1.68 11.32
N SER A 229 1.61 -1.58 12.25
CA SER A 229 0.38 -2.40 12.26
C SER A 229 -0.50 -2.18 11.03
N VAL A 230 -0.35 -1.04 10.34
CA VAL A 230 -1.13 -0.74 9.14
C VAL A 230 -0.97 -1.80 8.05
N ASP A 231 0.23 -2.33 7.88
CA ASP A 231 0.55 -3.30 6.83
C ASP A 231 0.03 -4.73 7.11
N PHE A 232 -0.61 -4.95 8.25
CA PHE A 232 -1.24 -6.22 8.62
C PHE A 232 -2.77 -6.22 8.49
N THR A 233 -3.37 -5.04 8.40
CA THR A 233 -4.84 -4.88 8.47
C THR A 233 -5.57 -5.61 7.34
N ALA A 234 -5.06 -5.55 6.10
CA ALA A 234 -5.68 -6.21 4.97
C ALA A 234 -5.63 -7.75 5.07
N ILE A 235 -4.56 -8.30 5.64
CA ILE A 235 -4.46 -9.76 5.84
C ILE A 235 -5.49 -10.24 6.87
N TYR A 236 -5.68 -9.51 7.96
CA TYR A 236 -6.74 -9.81 8.91
C TYR A 236 -8.14 -9.71 8.27
N LEU A 237 -8.38 -8.62 7.53
CA LEU A 237 -9.67 -8.37 6.87
C LEU A 237 -10.04 -9.48 5.86
N LEU A 238 -9.06 -9.91 5.06
CA LEU A 238 -9.30 -10.84 3.95
C LEU A 238 -9.25 -12.31 4.37
N PHE A 239 -8.37 -12.66 5.31
CA PHE A 239 -8.06 -14.06 5.62
C PHE A 239 -8.28 -14.42 7.10
N GLY A 240 -8.73 -13.47 7.92
CA GLY A 240 -9.10 -13.70 9.31
C GLY A 240 -7.93 -13.86 10.28
N GLU A 241 -8.27 -14.29 11.49
CA GLU A 241 -7.37 -14.30 12.64
C GLU A 241 -6.23 -15.32 12.51
N ASP A 242 -6.50 -16.50 11.96
CA ASP A 242 -5.48 -17.55 11.83
C ASP A 242 -4.37 -17.15 10.87
N ALA A 243 -4.71 -16.49 9.75
CA ALA A 243 -3.74 -15.94 8.81
C ALA A 243 -2.92 -14.82 9.45
N LEU A 244 -3.56 -13.91 10.19
CA LEU A 244 -2.86 -12.86 10.93
C LEU A 244 -1.89 -13.45 11.95
N ASN A 245 -2.29 -14.46 12.73
CA ASN A 245 -1.44 -15.11 13.72
C ASN A 245 -0.19 -15.74 13.07
N LYS A 246 -0.34 -16.43 11.93
CA LYS A 246 0.78 -17.01 11.17
C LYS A 246 1.71 -15.93 10.61
N LEU A 247 1.13 -14.85 10.07
CA LEU A 247 1.90 -13.71 9.57
C LEU A 247 2.72 -13.05 10.68
N LEU A 248 2.11 -12.75 11.85
CA LEU A 248 2.79 -12.16 13.00
C LEU A 248 3.89 -13.07 13.53
N GLN A 249 3.67 -14.38 13.58
CA GLN A 249 4.69 -15.36 13.98
C GLN A 249 5.90 -15.34 13.02
N SER A 250 5.65 -15.33 11.71
CA SER A 250 6.72 -15.25 10.70
C SER A 250 7.46 -13.93 10.78
N TYR A 251 6.73 -12.81 10.91
CA TYR A 251 7.27 -11.48 11.08
C TYR A 251 8.19 -11.38 12.29
N GLN A 252 7.74 -11.86 13.47
CA GLN A 252 8.53 -11.89 14.69
C GLN A 252 9.77 -12.78 14.55
N SER A 253 9.61 -13.97 13.95
CA SER A 253 10.73 -14.91 13.71
C SER A 253 11.80 -14.33 12.77
N ALA A 254 11.41 -13.39 11.90
CA ALA A 254 12.32 -12.67 11.01
C ALA A 254 12.92 -11.40 11.65
N GLY A 255 12.67 -11.14 12.94
CA GLY A 255 13.20 -10.00 13.69
C GLY A 255 12.29 -8.76 13.70
N GLY A 256 11.07 -8.87 13.20
CA GLY A 256 10.08 -7.79 13.23
C GLY A 256 9.64 -7.46 14.67
N TYR A 257 9.37 -6.18 14.92
CA TYR A 257 8.93 -5.71 16.24
C TYR A 257 7.46 -6.05 16.49
N VAL A 258 7.22 -6.93 17.46
CA VAL A 258 5.89 -7.33 17.93
C VAL A 258 5.75 -6.95 19.41
N TRP A 259 4.65 -6.32 19.78
CA TRP A 259 4.31 -6.04 21.18
C TRP A 259 3.12 -6.88 21.65
N PRO A 260 2.92 -7.08 22.97
CA PRO A 260 1.95 -8.06 23.50
C PRO A 260 0.51 -7.88 23.03
N LYS A 261 0.14 -6.65 22.64
CA LYS A 261 -1.22 -6.27 22.23
C LYS A 261 -1.31 -5.89 20.74
N MET A 262 -0.31 -6.26 19.93
CA MET A 262 -0.28 -5.88 18.52
C MET A 262 -1.49 -6.41 17.73
N LYS A 263 -1.90 -7.65 18.00
CA LYS A 263 -3.05 -8.25 17.32
C LYS A 263 -4.34 -7.48 17.61
N GLU A 264 -4.61 -7.20 18.87
CA GLU A 264 -5.77 -6.42 19.29
C GLU A 264 -5.72 -5.00 18.69
N HIS A 265 -4.54 -4.39 18.64
CA HIS A 265 -4.35 -3.09 18.03
C HIS A 265 -4.67 -3.10 16.52
N ILE A 266 -4.23 -4.12 15.77
CA ILE A 266 -4.56 -4.30 14.34
C ILE A 266 -6.08 -4.39 14.13
N ILE A 267 -6.77 -5.14 14.99
CA ILE A 267 -8.24 -5.31 14.93
C ILE A 267 -8.95 -3.98 15.20
N GLU A 268 -8.51 -3.25 16.24
CA GLU A 268 -9.10 -1.94 16.57
C GLU A 268 -8.81 -0.90 15.49
N ARG A 269 -7.61 -0.93 14.89
CA ARG A 269 -7.24 -0.07 13.76
C ARG A 269 -8.18 -0.28 12.57
N LEU A 270 -8.56 -1.51 12.26
CA LEU A 270 -9.52 -1.79 11.19
C LEU A 270 -10.87 -1.12 11.43
N ALA A 271 -11.33 -1.04 12.69
CA ALA A 271 -12.56 -0.35 13.04
C ALA A 271 -12.52 1.17 12.79
N THR A 272 -11.34 1.75 12.55
CA THR A 272 -11.17 3.16 12.17
C THR A 272 -11.14 3.42 10.67
N GLN A 273 -11.32 2.41 9.84
CA GLN A 273 -11.30 2.56 8.37
C GLN A 273 -12.36 3.58 7.88
N ALA A 274 -13.50 3.67 8.58
CA ALA A 274 -14.52 4.68 8.31
C ALA A 274 -13.99 6.13 8.33
N ILE A 275 -12.97 6.42 9.15
CA ILE A 275 -12.32 7.74 9.21
C ILE A 275 -11.63 8.05 7.88
N THR A 276 -10.88 7.10 7.33
CA THR A 276 -10.17 7.28 6.04
C THR A 276 -11.14 7.50 4.88
N ILE A 277 -12.26 6.75 4.87
CA ILE A 277 -13.30 6.93 3.85
C ILE A 277 -13.98 8.31 3.99
N ALA A 278 -14.24 8.75 5.22
CA ALA A 278 -14.82 10.08 5.47
C ALA A 278 -13.89 11.22 5.05
N GLU A 279 -12.59 11.13 5.36
CA GLU A 279 -11.59 12.11 4.91
C GLU A 279 -11.45 12.14 3.38
N PHE A 280 -11.51 10.98 2.73
CA PHE A 280 -11.53 10.92 1.27
C PHE A 280 -12.80 11.56 0.69
N ALA A 281 -13.97 11.32 1.29
CA ALA A 281 -15.23 11.97 0.90
C ALA A 281 -15.15 13.50 1.02
N GLU A 282 -14.58 14.01 2.12
CA GLU A 282 -14.38 15.46 2.31
C GLU A 282 -13.45 16.06 1.27
N SER A 283 -12.33 15.37 0.98
CA SER A 283 -11.31 15.88 0.04
C SER A 283 -11.73 15.79 -1.44
N SER A 284 -12.43 14.73 -1.80
CA SER A 284 -12.89 14.49 -3.19
C SER A 284 -14.22 15.19 -3.52
N GLY A 285 -15.05 15.46 -2.51
CA GLY A 285 -16.41 15.95 -2.68
C GLY A 285 -17.39 14.95 -3.30
N MET A 286 -17.02 13.66 -3.35
CA MET A 286 -17.82 12.59 -3.97
C MET A 286 -18.87 12.08 -2.99
N GLU A 287 -20.17 12.23 -3.34
CA GLU A 287 -21.31 11.87 -2.50
C GLU A 287 -21.38 10.36 -2.20
N GLU A 288 -20.92 9.53 -3.13
CA GLU A 288 -20.86 8.07 -2.95
C GLU A 288 -20.01 7.70 -1.72
N TYR A 289 -18.81 8.29 -1.58
CA TYR A 289 -17.94 8.06 -0.44
C TYR A 289 -18.48 8.68 0.85
N ARG A 290 -19.21 9.78 0.76
CA ARG A 290 -19.90 10.37 1.93
C ARG A 290 -20.96 9.43 2.47
N THR A 291 -21.79 8.85 1.61
CA THR A 291 -22.80 7.85 1.99
C THR A 291 -22.13 6.62 2.60
N MET A 292 -21.08 6.09 1.93
CA MET A 292 -20.34 4.94 2.45
C MET A 292 -19.74 5.21 3.83
N ALA A 293 -19.13 6.37 4.03
CA ALA A 293 -18.59 6.78 5.33
C ALA A 293 -19.70 6.82 6.41
N GLN A 294 -20.83 7.45 6.10
CA GLN A 294 -21.95 7.55 7.04
C GLN A 294 -22.49 6.17 7.44
N ASP A 295 -22.63 5.25 6.48
CA ASP A 295 -23.08 3.88 6.75
C ASP A 295 -22.11 3.13 7.65
N MET A 296 -20.79 3.26 7.38
CA MET A 296 -19.76 2.64 8.21
C MET A 296 -19.73 3.24 9.63
N LEU A 297 -19.90 4.56 9.77
CA LEU A 297 -19.88 5.26 11.06
C LEU A 297 -21.12 4.97 11.92
N GLN A 298 -22.23 4.57 11.30
CA GLN A 298 -23.45 4.14 11.98
C GLN A 298 -23.47 2.64 12.30
N ASN A 299 -22.51 1.88 11.81
CA ASN A 299 -22.45 0.45 12.09
C ASN A 299 -22.05 0.20 13.55
N LYS A 300 -22.71 -0.80 14.19
CA LYS A 300 -22.47 -1.16 15.60
C LYS A 300 -21.16 -1.94 15.82
N ALA A 301 -20.35 -2.13 14.76
CA ALA A 301 -19.22 -3.04 14.64
C ALA A 301 -18.55 -3.55 15.91
#